data_1985c7360781a76b1ef3bf8cb119ac1a
#
_entry.id   1985c7360781a76b1ef3bf8cb119ac1a
#
_cell.length_a   1.000
_cell.length_b   1.000
_cell.length_c   1.000
_cell.angle_alpha   90.00
_cell.angle_beta   90.00
_cell.angle_gamma   90.00
#
_symmetry.space_group_name_H-M   'P 1'
#
loop_
_entity.id
_entity.type
_entity.pdbx_description
1 polymer ?
#
loop_
_entity_poly.entity_id
_entity_poly.type
_entity_poly.pdbx_seq_one_letter_code
_entity_poly.pdbx_strand_id
1 'polypeptide(L)'
;MSSGAISVLEMRVLDANTAYLGIDSRILMENAGRGVAQVVLSKWPEAKRILVVAGLGNNGGDGIVASRYLYNSGREVVVILLGKVSDLTEEPAATNLKICLNLLGCRILEARDEIELLAYQDYFVKWADVIIDAVFGIGIRGRIRQPASAAIDLMNMSKAPKVAVDVPSGMDPDTGEVTDKAVKADVTVTMHRAKRGLVTEGAKQYVGELVVVDIGIPREAELIVGPGDLLHLNYARRPDSKKGDFGRIAIIGGSREYTGAIALTALASLVTGADLPIVYAPHEVAHDIRSQTPNLIAVPLEGEVLSRDNVGPVLKGIERANVVAIGPGLGLERETMEAVYIILEAAGKLGKRVVIDADAIKAIGAGKRLNLLRQGMVLTPHAGELRELIGVEVPKATPLELGQWLTEQVSRCCQGSVVLLKGNVDVISDGSRFKLNMTGNPGMTVGGTGDVLTGVLATMLHRVNDPFEAAAIAAFVTGAAGDLAALELGYHITPLDVVNKIPKVFSIFKNSKEVVKEAIHKPLREYLSRRGLLNG
;
A
#
# COMPACT_ATOMS: atom_id res chain seq x y z
N MET A 1 -10.74 12.05 9.45
CA MET A 1 -9.33 11.59 9.48
C MET A 1 -9.20 10.67 10.66
N SER A 2 -8.80 9.42 10.47
CA SER A 2 -8.55 8.55 11.61
C SER A 2 -7.30 9.07 12.32
N SER A 3 -7.46 9.58 13.52
CA SER A 3 -6.37 10.01 14.42
C SER A 3 -5.63 8.79 15.03
N GLY A 4 -5.73 7.64 14.38
CA GLY A 4 -5.20 6.37 14.89
C GLY A 4 -3.71 6.18 14.60
N ALA A 5 -3.06 5.34 15.40
CA ALA A 5 -1.70 4.89 15.17
C ALA A 5 -1.63 4.00 13.92
N ILE A 6 -0.50 4.09 13.17
CA ILE A 6 -0.26 3.35 11.94
C ILE A 6 0.84 2.31 12.12
N SER A 7 0.85 1.28 11.25
CA SER A 7 1.92 0.30 11.18
C SER A 7 3.14 0.85 10.39
N VAL A 8 4.26 0.18 10.53
CA VAL A 8 5.46 0.43 9.72
C VAL A 8 5.18 0.29 8.23
N LEU A 9 4.37 -0.71 7.85
CA LEU A 9 3.99 -0.91 6.45
C LEU A 9 3.18 0.27 5.92
N GLU A 10 2.17 0.72 6.66
CA GLU A 10 1.37 1.89 6.30
C GLU A 10 2.23 3.15 6.17
N MET A 11 3.20 3.38 7.08
CA MET A 11 4.13 4.51 6.96
C MET A 11 4.98 4.42 5.68
N ARG A 12 5.51 3.25 5.35
CA ARG A 12 6.26 3.04 4.10
C ARG A 12 5.42 3.25 2.84
N VAL A 13 4.14 2.86 2.89
CA VAL A 13 3.18 3.15 1.81
C VAL A 13 3.04 4.65 1.63
N LEU A 14 2.86 5.39 2.73
CA LEU A 14 2.72 6.85 2.71
C LEU A 14 3.99 7.54 2.18
N ASP A 15 5.17 7.12 2.60
CA ASP A 15 6.45 7.65 2.10
C ASP A 15 6.56 7.48 0.57
N ALA A 16 6.25 6.28 0.07
CA ALA A 16 6.31 5.99 -1.36
C ALA A 16 5.23 6.75 -2.15
N ASN A 17 4.01 6.88 -1.63
CA ASN A 17 2.93 7.64 -2.27
C ASN A 17 3.22 9.15 -2.22
N THR A 18 3.85 9.64 -1.16
CA THR A 18 4.29 11.03 -1.05
C THR A 18 5.36 11.36 -2.12
N ALA A 19 6.31 10.45 -2.32
CA ALA A 19 7.30 10.58 -3.40
C ALA A 19 6.63 10.53 -4.79
N TYR A 20 5.63 9.69 -4.97
CA TYR A 20 4.82 9.60 -6.19
C TYR A 20 4.07 10.92 -6.48
N LEU A 21 3.60 11.60 -5.46
CA LEU A 21 2.98 12.94 -5.57
C LEU A 21 4.01 14.06 -5.83
N GLY A 22 5.31 13.75 -5.88
CA GLY A 22 6.37 14.70 -6.23
C GLY A 22 7.08 15.36 -5.05
N ILE A 23 6.78 14.95 -3.80
CA ILE A 23 7.48 15.45 -2.61
C ILE A 23 8.70 14.57 -2.37
N ASP A 24 9.88 15.16 -2.55
CA ASP A 24 11.17 14.47 -2.38
C ASP A 24 11.40 14.07 -0.91
N SER A 25 11.97 12.90 -0.68
CA SER A 25 12.31 12.39 0.66
C SER A 25 13.26 13.31 1.44
N ARG A 26 14.05 14.13 0.74
CA ARG A 26 14.89 15.18 1.37
C ARG A 26 14.07 16.25 2.07
N ILE A 27 12.89 16.59 1.52
CA ILE A 27 11.96 17.54 2.15
C ILE A 27 11.39 16.93 3.45
N LEU A 28 11.00 15.66 3.40
CA LEU A 28 10.46 14.95 4.57
C LEU A 28 11.51 14.86 5.69
N MET A 29 12.75 14.47 5.36
CA MET A 29 13.86 14.39 6.32
C MET A 29 14.21 15.78 6.91
N GLU A 30 14.20 16.81 6.09
CA GLU A 30 14.44 18.19 6.54
C GLU A 30 13.38 18.62 7.57
N ASN A 31 12.11 18.36 7.30
CA ASN A 31 11.00 18.66 8.22
C ASN A 31 11.08 17.81 9.50
N ALA A 32 11.44 16.52 9.39
CA ALA A 32 11.59 15.60 10.52
C ALA A 32 12.67 16.10 11.49
N GLY A 33 13.89 16.33 11.01
CA GLY A 33 14.99 16.82 11.85
C GLY A 33 14.72 18.21 12.42
N ARG A 34 14.09 19.11 11.65
CA ARG A 34 13.63 20.40 12.16
C ARG A 34 12.64 20.24 13.31
N GLY A 35 11.66 19.34 13.15
CA GLY A 35 10.66 19.05 14.19
C GLY A 35 11.32 18.53 15.47
N VAL A 36 12.28 17.61 15.37
CA VAL A 36 13.06 17.12 16.52
C VAL A 36 13.79 18.27 17.21
N ALA A 37 14.49 19.11 16.45
CA ALA A 37 15.21 20.25 17.01
C ALA A 37 14.28 21.24 17.73
N GLN A 38 13.10 21.52 17.16
CA GLN A 38 12.10 22.39 17.77
C GLN A 38 11.58 21.83 19.11
N VAL A 39 11.34 20.52 19.21
CA VAL A 39 10.92 19.87 20.46
C VAL A 39 12.03 19.99 21.51
N VAL A 40 13.29 19.75 21.16
CA VAL A 40 14.43 19.89 22.07
C VAL A 40 14.54 21.32 22.60
N LEU A 41 14.50 22.33 21.71
CA LEU A 41 14.59 23.75 22.07
C LEU A 41 13.42 24.21 22.95
N SER A 42 12.23 23.68 22.72
CA SER A 42 11.03 24.02 23.50
C SER A 42 11.06 23.41 24.91
N LYS A 43 11.49 22.15 25.02
CA LYS A 43 11.46 21.42 26.30
C LYS A 43 12.67 21.71 27.20
N TRP A 44 13.82 21.97 26.61
CA TRP A 44 15.05 22.25 27.32
C TRP A 44 15.71 23.54 26.77
N PRO A 45 15.09 24.71 26.97
CA PRO A 45 15.59 25.97 26.42
C PRO A 45 16.98 26.35 26.94
N GLU A 46 17.34 25.92 28.16
CA GLU A 46 18.63 26.20 28.80
C GLU A 46 19.73 25.20 28.41
N ALA A 47 19.40 24.08 27.74
CA ALA A 47 20.39 23.10 27.30
C ALA A 47 21.36 23.74 26.29
N LYS A 48 22.65 23.63 26.55
CA LYS A 48 23.70 24.20 25.69
C LYS A 48 24.43 23.14 24.87
N ARG A 49 24.59 21.96 25.43
CA ARG A 49 25.40 20.86 24.87
C ARG A 49 24.50 19.69 24.50
N ILE A 50 24.42 19.43 23.22
CA ILE A 50 23.53 18.39 22.66
C ILE A 50 24.38 17.27 22.06
N LEU A 51 24.17 16.06 22.53
CA LEU A 51 24.73 14.85 21.95
C LEU A 51 23.70 14.18 21.03
N VAL A 52 24.08 13.96 19.78
CA VAL A 52 23.27 13.17 18.83
C VAL A 52 23.97 11.83 18.59
N VAL A 53 23.29 10.73 18.83
CA VAL A 53 23.79 9.39 18.53
C VAL A 53 23.07 8.91 17.28
N ALA A 54 23.79 8.85 16.16
CA ALA A 54 23.22 8.61 14.84
C ALA A 54 23.65 7.25 14.27
N GLY A 55 22.65 6.50 13.75
CA GLY A 55 22.91 5.32 12.92
C GLY A 55 23.20 5.70 11.46
N LEU A 56 23.46 4.68 10.62
CA LEU A 56 23.78 4.84 9.19
C LEU A 56 22.54 4.86 8.27
N GLY A 57 21.33 4.92 8.82
CA GLY A 57 20.08 4.94 8.07
C GLY A 57 19.37 6.31 8.11
N ASN A 58 18.13 6.34 7.62
CA ASN A 58 17.33 7.56 7.57
C ASN A 58 17.07 8.17 8.95
N ASN A 59 16.88 7.36 10.00
CA ASN A 59 16.71 7.85 11.36
C ASN A 59 17.96 8.65 11.82
N GLY A 60 19.16 8.14 11.51
CA GLY A 60 20.41 8.87 11.70
C GLY A 60 20.44 10.17 10.88
N GLY A 61 19.92 10.15 9.66
CA GLY A 61 19.75 11.32 8.81
C GLY A 61 18.90 12.42 9.47
N ASP A 62 17.75 12.04 10.06
CA ASP A 62 16.87 12.96 10.79
C ASP A 62 17.60 13.58 12.00
N GLY A 63 18.38 12.78 12.73
CA GLY A 63 19.25 13.25 13.83
C GLY A 63 20.34 14.21 13.35
N ILE A 64 20.96 13.95 12.19
CA ILE A 64 21.97 14.83 11.58
C ILE A 64 21.33 16.16 11.13
N VAL A 65 20.14 16.15 10.56
CA VAL A 65 19.39 17.37 10.26
C VAL A 65 19.09 18.14 11.55
N ALA A 66 18.61 17.46 12.59
CA ALA A 66 18.33 18.08 13.88
C ALA A 66 19.59 18.74 14.46
N SER A 67 20.77 18.09 14.36
CA SER A 67 22.04 18.63 14.81
C SER A 67 22.36 19.99 14.16
N ARG A 68 22.09 20.15 12.88
CA ARG A 68 22.30 21.41 12.14
C ARG A 68 21.39 22.53 12.64
N TYR A 69 20.10 22.23 12.87
CA TYR A 69 19.16 23.23 13.40
C TYR A 69 19.53 23.66 14.83
N LEU A 70 19.97 22.73 15.69
CA LEU A 70 20.40 23.00 17.04
C LEU A 70 21.69 23.83 17.05
N TYR A 71 22.67 23.52 16.19
CA TYR A 71 23.86 24.33 15.99
C TYR A 71 23.52 25.76 15.56
N ASN A 72 22.64 25.92 14.57
CA ASN A 72 22.19 27.22 14.09
C ASN A 72 21.46 28.04 15.17
N SER A 73 20.90 27.39 16.20
CA SER A 73 20.28 28.04 17.36
C SER A 73 21.27 28.39 18.49
N GLY A 74 22.58 28.24 18.23
CA GLY A 74 23.64 28.58 19.17
C GLY A 74 23.97 27.47 20.18
N ARG A 75 23.57 26.22 19.93
CA ARG A 75 23.92 25.07 20.77
C ARG A 75 25.27 24.48 20.34
N GLU A 76 26.05 23.99 21.30
CA GLU A 76 27.20 23.14 21.03
C GLU A 76 26.69 21.71 20.73
N VAL A 77 27.01 21.18 19.55
CA VAL A 77 26.50 19.90 19.09
C VAL A 77 27.62 18.95 18.74
N VAL A 78 27.55 17.73 19.27
CA VAL A 78 28.40 16.60 18.90
C VAL A 78 27.54 15.49 18.37
N VAL A 79 27.89 14.96 17.19
CA VAL A 79 27.25 13.79 16.58
C VAL A 79 28.21 12.62 16.70
N ILE A 80 27.81 11.54 17.38
CA ILE A 80 28.48 10.24 17.34
C ILE A 80 27.80 9.39 16.30
N LEU A 81 28.48 9.14 15.18
CA LEU A 81 28.02 8.29 14.09
C LEU A 81 28.46 6.86 14.39
N LEU A 82 27.50 5.93 14.50
CA LEU A 82 27.78 4.51 14.76
C LEU A 82 28.18 3.79 13.47
N GLY A 83 29.41 4.03 13.03
CA GLY A 83 30.02 3.56 11.79
C GLY A 83 30.99 4.58 11.23
N LYS A 84 31.33 4.46 9.94
CA LYS A 84 32.17 5.41 9.23
C LYS A 84 31.31 6.41 8.47
N VAL A 85 31.81 7.63 8.32
CA VAL A 85 31.24 8.65 7.42
C VAL A 85 31.07 8.10 5.99
N SER A 86 32.08 7.31 5.52
CA SER A 86 32.03 6.68 4.19
C SER A 86 30.93 5.64 4.00
N ASP A 87 30.41 5.07 5.09
CA ASP A 87 29.42 3.98 5.02
C ASP A 87 27.98 4.52 4.90
N LEU A 88 27.77 5.80 5.24
CA LEU A 88 26.47 6.46 5.08
C LEU A 88 26.32 6.97 3.64
N THR A 89 25.89 6.08 2.75
CA THR A 89 25.78 6.32 1.30
C THR A 89 24.36 6.50 0.81
N GLU A 90 23.35 6.12 1.60
CA GLU A 90 21.94 6.20 1.21
C GLU A 90 21.41 7.64 1.30
N GLU A 91 20.76 8.07 0.24
CA GLU A 91 20.05 9.35 0.20
C GLU A 91 18.68 9.21 0.91
N PRO A 92 18.21 10.25 1.62
CA PRO A 92 18.76 11.62 1.75
C PRO A 92 19.77 11.83 2.89
N ALA A 93 20.05 10.83 3.71
CA ALA A 93 20.93 10.95 4.88
C ALA A 93 22.36 11.33 4.48
N ALA A 94 22.88 10.77 3.37
CA ALA A 94 24.23 11.07 2.86
C ALA A 94 24.41 12.56 2.50
N THR A 95 23.41 13.16 1.87
CA THR A 95 23.42 14.60 1.54
C THR A 95 23.47 15.43 2.82
N ASN A 96 22.67 15.12 3.84
CA ASN A 96 22.62 15.86 5.09
C ASN A 96 23.91 15.71 5.90
N LEU A 97 24.53 14.53 5.87
CA LEU A 97 25.86 14.33 6.47
C LEU A 97 26.93 15.23 5.81
N LYS A 98 26.96 15.28 4.46
CA LYS A 98 27.89 16.17 3.73
C LYS A 98 27.69 17.65 4.10
N ILE A 99 26.43 18.08 4.24
CA ILE A 99 26.13 19.45 4.70
C ILE A 99 26.72 19.67 6.10
N CYS A 100 26.49 18.74 7.03
CA CYS A 100 26.98 18.86 8.41
C CYS A 100 28.52 18.92 8.48
N LEU A 101 29.20 18.11 7.67
CA LEU A 101 30.67 18.10 7.57
C LEU A 101 31.26 19.44 7.08
N ASN A 102 30.49 20.24 6.35
CA ASN A 102 30.92 21.56 5.87
C ASN A 102 30.66 22.68 6.88
N LEU A 103 30.05 22.39 8.03
CA LEU A 103 29.80 23.38 9.09
C LEU A 103 30.93 23.39 10.11
N LEU A 104 31.45 24.57 10.45
CA LEU A 104 32.60 24.73 11.33
C LEU A 104 32.38 24.21 12.75
N GLY A 105 31.14 24.17 13.23
CA GLY A 105 30.83 23.78 14.59
C GLY A 105 30.03 22.46 14.72
N CYS A 106 29.76 21.76 13.63
CA CYS A 106 29.15 20.45 13.69
C CYS A 106 30.25 19.38 13.81
N ARG A 107 30.48 18.90 15.04
CA ARG A 107 31.51 17.89 15.30
C ARG A 107 30.93 16.49 15.09
N ILE A 108 31.50 15.76 14.14
CA ILE A 108 31.12 14.35 13.87
C ILE A 108 32.28 13.46 14.34
N LEU A 109 31.95 12.50 15.21
CA LEU A 109 32.87 11.50 15.75
C LEU A 109 32.40 10.12 15.24
N GLU A 110 33.30 9.35 14.65
CA GLU A 110 33.04 7.99 14.21
C GLU A 110 33.21 7.00 15.37
N ALA A 111 32.28 6.06 15.52
CA ALA A 111 32.38 4.93 16.43
C ALA A 111 32.08 3.64 15.67
N ARG A 112 33.11 2.99 15.18
CA ARG A 112 32.99 1.80 14.30
C ARG A 112 32.74 0.51 15.08
N ASP A 113 33.17 0.51 16.34
CA ASP A 113 33.05 -0.61 17.27
C ASP A 113 32.79 -0.12 18.70
N GLU A 114 32.66 -1.06 19.61
CA GLU A 114 32.42 -0.81 21.03
C GLU A 114 33.58 -0.06 21.69
N ILE A 115 34.83 -0.34 21.32
CA ILE A 115 36.03 0.26 21.94
C ILE A 115 36.10 1.72 21.59
N GLU A 116 35.92 2.09 20.32
CA GLU A 116 35.88 3.48 19.89
C GLU A 116 34.72 4.23 20.54
N LEU A 117 33.54 3.61 20.65
CA LEU A 117 32.41 4.23 21.31
C LEU A 117 32.66 4.49 22.80
N LEU A 118 33.25 3.53 23.50
CA LEU A 118 33.59 3.68 24.94
C LEU A 118 34.60 4.78 25.19
N ALA A 119 35.49 5.09 24.24
CA ALA A 119 36.36 6.25 24.32
C ALA A 119 35.61 7.59 24.37
N TYR A 120 34.36 7.60 23.90
CA TYR A 120 33.47 8.78 23.92
C TYR A 120 32.48 8.78 25.09
N GLN A 121 32.59 7.87 26.07
CA GLN A 121 31.59 7.73 27.15
C GLN A 121 31.35 9.02 27.94
N ASP A 122 32.36 9.88 28.08
CA ASP A 122 32.25 11.15 28.81
C ASP A 122 31.26 12.13 28.14
N TYR A 123 31.04 12.02 26.82
CA TYR A 123 29.97 12.79 26.15
C TYR A 123 28.57 12.40 26.64
N PHE A 124 28.35 11.13 26.96
CA PHE A 124 27.08 10.65 27.48
C PHE A 124 26.88 10.98 28.95
N VAL A 125 27.91 10.81 29.77
CA VAL A 125 27.80 10.81 31.24
C VAL A 125 28.02 12.20 31.87
N LYS A 126 28.91 13.00 31.26
CA LYS A 126 29.37 14.28 31.88
C LYS A 126 29.10 15.50 31.03
N TRP A 127 29.10 15.36 29.71
CA TRP A 127 29.09 16.51 28.83
C TRP A 127 27.69 16.91 28.36
N ALA A 128 26.84 15.97 27.94
CA ALA A 128 25.56 16.30 27.34
C ALA A 128 24.55 16.86 28.35
N ASP A 129 23.86 17.93 27.97
CA ASP A 129 22.67 18.43 28.65
C ASP A 129 21.40 17.74 28.13
N VAL A 130 21.40 17.31 26.85
CA VAL A 130 20.34 16.49 26.21
C VAL A 130 21.00 15.51 25.26
N ILE A 131 20.46 14.27 25.18
CA ILE A 131 20.90 13.25 24.24
C ILE A 131 19.76 12.98 23.24
N ILE A 132 20.09 12.96 21.95
CA ILE A 132 19.16 12.58 20.88
C ILE A 132 19.51 11.18 20.41
N ASP A 133 18.59 10.24 20.58
CA ASP A 133 18.65 8.89 20.06
C ASP A 133 18.12 8.87 18.62
N ALA A 134 19.02 8.77 17.67
CA ALA A 134 18.75 8.65 16.24
C ALA A 134 19.44 7.40 15.65
N VAL A 135 19.56 6.32 16.44
CA VAL A 135 20.27 5.11 16.01
C VAL A 135 19.38 4.28 15.07
N PHE A 136 18.20 3.89 15.54
CA PHE A 136 17.28 3.06 14.79
C PHE A 136 15.86 3.65 14.81
N GLY A 137 15.21 3.63 13.65
CA GLY A 137 13.78 3.90 13.50
C GLY A 137 13.00 2.62 13.23
N ILE A 138 12.09 2.67 12.25
CA ILE A 138 11.17 1.58 11.89
C ILE A 138 11.82 0.33 11.24
N GLY A 139 13.13 0.25 11.14
CA GLY A 139 13.84 -0.81 10.40
C GLY A 139 14.43 -1.94 11.23
N ILE A 140 14.36 -1.90 12.56
CA ILE A 140 15.07 -2.85 13.42
C ILE A 140 14.30 -4.17 13.61
N ARG A 141 15.03 -5.29 13.63
CA ARG A 141 14.53 -6.61 14.01
C ARG A 141 15.62 -7.44 14.68
N GLY A 142 15.27 -8.14 15.76
CA GLY A 142 16.14 -9.10 16.44
C GLY A 142 17.16 -8.47 17.37
N ARG A 143 18.26 -9.19 17.66
CA ARG A 143 19.29 -8.79 18.63
C ARG A 143 20.12 -7.61 18.11
N ILE A 144 20.37 -6.63 18.97
CA ILE A 144 21.12 -5.43 18.65
C ILE A 144 22.62 -5.73 18.68
N ARG A 145 23.31 -5.40 17.59
CA ARG A 145 24.74 -5.62 17.45
C ARG A 145 25.53 -4.40 17.95
N GLN A 146 26.84 -4.62 18.25
CA GLN A 146 27.77 -3.55 18.51
C GLN A 146 28.03 -2.71 17.23
N PRO A 147 28.29 -1.41 17.35
CA PRO A 147 28.39 -0.59 18.58
C PRO A 147 27.04 -0.08 19.13
N ALA A 148 25.93 -0.27 18.41
CA ALA A 148 24.62 0.26 18.79
C ALA A 148 24.13 -0.28 20.16
N SER A 149 24.43 -1.55 20.48
CA SER A 149 24.10 -2.13 21.78
C SER A 149 24.74 -1.37 22.93
N ALA A 150 26.03 -1.06 22.84
CA ALA A 150 26.73 -0.27 23.85
C ALA A 150 26.26 1.19 23.88
N ALA A 151 25.88 1.77 22.73
CA ALA A 151 25.33 3.12 22.68
C ALA A 151 24.01 3.23 23.46
N ILE A 152 23.12 2.24 23.35
CA ILE A 152 21.88 2.19 24.13
C ILE A 152 22.18 2.10 25.63
N ASP A 153 23.16 1.30 26.03
CA ASP A 153 23.55 1.18 27.43
C ASP A 153 24.09 2.53 27.96
N LEU A 154 24.98 3.20 27.23
CA LEU A 154 25.52 4.51 27.61
C LEU A 154 24.42 5.58 27.69
N MET A 155 23.48 5.61 26.74
CA MET A 155 22.33 6.52 26.80
C MET A 155 21.47 6.26 28.04
N ASN A 156 21.18 4.99 28.35
CA ASN A 156 20.37 4.63 29.52
C ASN A 156 21.09 4.87 30.86
N MET A 157 22.40 4.84 30.89
CA MET A 157 23.24 5.20 32.08
C MET A 157 23.29 6.72 32.29
N SER A 158 23.09 7.52 31.25
CA SER A 158 23.13 8.97 31.34
C SER A 158 21.97 9.54 32.18
N LYS A 159 22.28 10.60 32.93
CA LYS A 159 21.28 11.42 33.66
C LYS A 159 20.64 12.49 32.76
N ALA A 160 21.25 12.79 31.61
CA ALA A 160 20.70 13.74 30.66
C ALA A 160 19.37 13.21 30.08
N PRO A 161 18.36 14.06 29.86
CA PRO A 161 17.15 13.68 29.20
C PRO A 161 17.43 13.18 27.79
N LYS A 162 16.67 12.16 27.37
CA LYS A 162 16.79 11.46 26.10
C LYS A 162 15.60 11.73 25.21
N VAL A 163 15.86 12.15 23.98
CA VAL A 163 14.86 12.38 22.93
C VAL A 163 15.03 11.33 21.84
N ALA A 164 14.09 10.43 21.71
CA ALA A 164 14.10 9.43 20.64
C ALA A 164 13.50 10.01 19.34
N VAL A 165 14.22 9.79 18.25
CA VAL A 165 13.77 10.16 16.90
C VAL A 165 12.94 9.03 16.33
N ASP A 166 11.69 9.29 16.03
CA ASP A 166 10.67 8.43 15.48
C ASP A 166 10.24 7.28 16.43
N VAL A 167 11.18 6.46 16.90
CA VAL A 167 10.95 5.31 17.79
C VAL A 167 12.17 5.16 18.72
N PRO A 168 12.00 4.88 20.02
CA PRO A 168 13.14 4.54 20.87
C PRO A 168 13.94 3.38 20.29
N SER A 169 15.24 3.58 20.10
CA SER A 169 16.10 2.57 19.47
C SER A 169 16.10 1.26 20.25
N GLY A 170 15.73 0.17 19.58
CA GLY A 170 15.62 -1.17 20.15
C GLY A 170 14.20 -1.65 20.43
N MET A 171 13.19 -0.79 20.31
CA MET A 171 11.79 -1.15 20.45
C MET A 171 11.17 -1.47 19.09
N ASP A 172 10.33 -2.50 19.01
CA ASP A 172 9.57 -2.82 17.81
C ASP A 172 8.46 -1.78 17.61
N PRO A 173 8.45 -1.06 16.47
CA PRO A 173 7.49 0.02 16.21
C PRO A 173 6.05 -0.43 15.98
N ASP A 174 5.81 -1.69 15.63
CA ASP A 174 4.47 -2.23 15.39
C ASP A 174 3.86 -2.84 16.66
N THR A 175 4.67 -3.52 17.48
CA THR A 175 4.19 -4.24 18.68
C THR A 175 4.47 -3.53 20.00
N GLY A 176 5.51 -2.67 20.04
CA GLY A 176 6.01 -2.05 21.25
C GLY A 176 6.88 -2.99 22.11
N GLU A 177 7.18 -4.18 21.59
CA GLU A 177 8.02 -5.15 22.30
C GLU A 177 9.49 -4.79 22.24
N VAL A 178 10.22 -5.11 23.30
CA VAL A 178 11.68 -4.97 23.42
C VAL A 178 12.25 -6.37 23.60
N THR A 179 12.86 -6.90 22.53
CA THR A 179 13.41 -8.27 22.54
C THR A 179 14.75 -8.37 23.27
N ASP A 180 15.60 -7.34 23.20
CA ASP A 180 16.93 -7.30 23.81
C ASP A 180 17.02 -6.13 24.79
N LYS A 181 17.18 -4.94 24.28
CA LYS A 181 17.21 -3.67 25.04
C LYS A 181 16.69 -2.52 24.19
N ALA A 182 16.24 -1.45 24.83
CA ALA A 182 15.84 -0.23 24.15
C ALA A 182 16.25 1.01 24.97
N VAL A 183 16.32 2.14 24.27
CA VAL A 183 16.49 3.45 24.92
C VAL A 183 15.23 3.76 25.73
N LYS A 184 15.44 4.24 26.97
CA LYS A 184 14.39 4.80 27.81
C LYS A 184 14.31 6.30 27.56
N ALA A 185 13.52 6.70 26.59
CA ALA A 185 13.38 8.09 26.23
C ALA A 185 12.52 8.85 27.23
N ASP A 186 12.84 10.12 27.47
CA ASP A 186 11.97 11.05 28.21
C ASP A 186 10.90 11.63 27.26
N VAL A 187 11.26 11.78 25.97
CA VAL A 187 10.39 12.22 24.90
C VAL A 187 10.67 11.41 23.65
N THR A 188 9.63 10.94 22.99
CA THR A 188 9.71 10.37 21.63
C THR A 188 9.06 11.32 20.64
N VAL A 189 9.82 11.78 19.66
CA VAL A 189 9.35 12.64 18.57
C VAL A 189 9.10 11.77 17.36
N THR A 190 7.85 11.41 17.11
CA THR A 190 7.47 10.54 15.99
C THR A 190 6.93 11.33 14.81
N MET A 191 7.15 10.82 13.59
CA MET A 191 6.89 11.53 12.35
C MET A 191 5.49 11.22 11.82
N HIS A 192 4.74 12.25 11.40
CA HIS A 192 3.43 12.22 10.76
C HIS A 192 2.32 11.62 11.62
N ARG A 193 2.47 10.38 12.11
CA ARG A 193 1.54 9.65 12.99
C ARG A 193 2.29 8.74 13.96
N ALA A 194 1.68 8.49 15.11
CA ALA A 194 2.19 7.51 16.05
C ALA A 194 2.23 6.11 15.42
N LYS A 195 3.32 5.36 15.61
CA LYS A 195 3.38 3.94 15.25
C LYS A 195 2.60 3.13 16.30
N ARG A 196 2.00 2.03 15.89
CA ARG A 196 1.12 1.20 16.74
C ARG A 196 1.80 0.78 18.04
N GLY A 197 3.07 0.40 17.97
CA GLY A 197 3.85 -0.01 19.14
C GLY A 197 4.07 1.10 20.16
N LEU A 198 4.16 2.38 19.73
CA LEU A 198 4.40 3.51 20.63
C LEU A 198 3.24 3.78 21.61
N VAL A 199 2.03 3.37 21.26
CA VAL A 199 0.81 3.63 22.03
C VAL A 199 0.37 2.43 22.89
N THR A 200 1.14 1.34 22.90
CA THR A 200 0.87 0.19 23.75
C THR A 200 1.23 0.46 25.21
N GLU A 201 0.56 -0.19 26.14
CA GLU A 201 0.81 -0.02 27.58
C GLU A 201 2.25 -0.39 27.96
N GLY A 202 2.78 -1.49 27.38
CA GLY A 202 4.16 -1.95 27.65
C GLY A 202 5.24 -1.01 27.14
N ALA A 203 4.95 -0.19 26.13
CA ALA A 203 5.90 0.75 25.55
C ALA A 203 6.10 2.03 26.38
N LYS A 204 5.17 2.39 27.24
CA LYS A 204 5.20 3.65 28.02
C LYS A 204 6.51 3.91 28.76
N GLN A 205 7.13 2.87 29.29
CA GLN A 205 8.40 2.98 30.01
C GLN A 205 9.63 3.33 29.12
N TYR A 206 9.48 3.18 27.80
CA TYR A 206 10.53 3.48 26.81
C TYR A 206 10.24 4.76 26.02
N VAL A 207 8.97 5.05 25.80
CA VAL A 207 8.51 6.14 24.92
C VAL A 207 8.57 7.51 25.62
N GLY A 208 8.32 7.54 26.93
CA GLY A 208 8.14 8.80 27.64
C GLY A 208 6.94 9.60 27.11
N GLU A 209 7.09 10.90 26.98
CA GLU A 209 6.10 11.75 26.34
C GLU A 209 6.15 11.59 24.83
N LEU A 210 5.02 11.26 24.21
CA LEU A 210 4.93 11.10 22.75
C LEU A 210 4.52 12.40 22.08
N VAL A 211 5.38 12.92 21.22
CA VAL A 211 5.14 14.13 20.41
C VAL A 211 5.09 13.73 18.94
N VAL A 212 3.99 14.06 18.26
CA VAL A 212 3.85 13.84 16.82
C VAL A 212 4.20 15.13 16.09
N VAL A 213 5.12 15.06 15.13
CA VAL A 213 5.51 16.21 14.30
C VAL A 213 5.02 16.01 12.86
N ASP A 214 4.49 17.09 12.28
CA ASP A 214 4.13 17.13 10.88
C ASP A 214 5.41 17.27 10.03
N ILE A 215 5.60 16.34 9.10
CA ILE A 215 6.74 16.34 8.19
C ILE A 215 6.37 16.73 6.75
N GLY A 216 5.11 17.13 6.50
CA GLY A 216 4.64 17.61 5.21
C GLY A 216 4.13 16.49 4.29
N ILE A 217 3.71 15.36 4.82
CA ILE A 217 3.00 14.33 4.05
C ILE A 217 1.58 14.85 3.76
N PRO A 218 1.20 15.02 2.48
CA PRO A 218 -0.10 15.56 2.13
C PRO A 218 -1.20 14.51 2.38
N ARG A 219 -2.41 14.98 2.65
CA ARG A 219 -3.59 14.12 2.83
C ARG A 219 -3.83 13.21 1.63
N GLU A 220 -3.51 13.68 0.44
CA GLU A 220 -3.65 12.96 -0.82
C GLU A 220 -2.80 11.68 -0.85
N ALA A 221 -1.68 11.62 -0.13
CA ALA A 221 -0.86 10.40 -0.02
C ALA A 221 -1.59 9.25 0.69
N GLU A 222 -2.56 9.56 1.56
CA GLU A 222 -3.44 8.57 2.20
C GLU A 222 -4.63 8.19 1.32
N LEU A 223 -5.10 9.11 0.47
CA LEU A 223 -6.33 8.97 -0.29
C LEU A 223 -6.12 8.45 -1.70
N ILE A 224 -5.00 8.81 -2.35
CA ILE A 224 -4.71 8.39 -3.71
C ILE A 224 -3.94 7.09 -3.70
N VAL A 225 -4.43 6.12 -4.45
CA VAL A 225 -3.72 4.86 -4.68
C VAL A 225 -2.46 5.13 -5.49
N GLY A 226 -1.34 4.64 -5.02
CA GLY A 226 -0.05 4.85 -5.65
C GLY A 226 0.85 3.62 -5.59
N PRO A 227 2.12 3.74 -6.05
CA PRO A 227 3.08 2.65 -6.03
C PRO A 227 3.39 2.12 -4.63
N GLY A 228 3.20 2.94 -3.59
CA GLY A 228 3.36 2.52 -2.21
C GLY A 228 2.40 1.40 -1.83
N ASP A 229 1.18 1.41 -2.34
CA ASP A 229 0.17 0.37 -2.04
C ASP A 229 0.65 -1.02 -2.48
N LEU A 230 1.52 -1.13 -3.48
CA LEU A 230 2.12 -2.38 -3.91
C LEU A 230 3.02 -3.04 -2.85
N LEU A 231 3.42 -2.33 -1.80
CA LEU A 231 4.17 -2.90 -0.68
C LEU A 231 3.35 -3.90 0.15
N HIS A 232 2.02 -3.88 0.04
CA HIS A 232 1.16 -4.91 0.61
C HIS A 232 1.29 -6.29 -0.08
N LEU A 233 1.91 -6.32 -1.28
CA LEU A 233 2.08 -7.55 -2.03
C LEU A 233 3.28 -8.37 -1.54
N ASN A 234 3.07 -9.65 -1.35
CA ASN A 234 4.17 -10.59 -1.24
C ASN A 234 4.60 -11.05 -2.66
N TYR A 235 5.65 -10.42 -3.20
CA TYR A 235 6.12 -10.69 -4.56
C TYR A 235 7.00 -11.93 -4.69
N ALA A 236 7.54 -12.44 -3.59
CA ALA A 236 8.62 -13.42 -3.67
C ALA A 236 8.09 -14.79 -4.08
N ARG A 237 8.34 -15.18 -5.34
CA ARG A 237 8.38 -16.59 -5.72
C ARG A 237 9.71 -17.15 -5.25
N ARG A 238 9.67 -17.97 -4.21
CA ARG A 238 10.85 -18.64 -3.65
C ARG A 238 11.23 -19.84 -4.51
N PRO A 239 12.50 -20.29 -4.48
CA PRO A 239 12.93 -21.48 -5.24
C PRO A 239 12.16 -22.75 -4.89
N ASP A 240 11.61 -22.85 -3.68
CA ASP A 240 10.82 -23.97 -3.18
C ASP A 240 9.31 -23.84 -3.41
N SER A 241 8.85 -22.78 -4.09
CA SER A 241 7.43 -22.55 -4.38
C SER A 241 6.85 -23.61 -5.30
N LYS A 242 5.60 -24.00 -5.04
CA LYS A 242 4.87 -25.05 -5.75
C LYS A 242 3.68 -24.49 -6.51
N LYS A 243 3.22 -25.22 -7.52
CA LYS A 243 2.02 -24.92 -8.29
C LYS A 243 0.79 -24.83 -7.37
N GLY A 244 0.13 -23.67 -7.36
CA GLY A 244 -1.02 -23.36 -6.53
C GLY A 244 -0.73 -22.41 -5.36
N ASP A 245 0.54 -22.18 -5.00
CA ASP A 245 0.91 -21.27 -3.91
C ASP A 245 0.51 -19.81 -4.20
N PHE A 246 0.49 -19.43 -5.49
CA PHE A 246 0.16 -18.08 -5.94
C PHE A 246 -1.29 -17.92 -6.43
N GLY A 247 -2.14 -18.86 -6.07
CA GLY A 247 -3.59 -18.77 -6.21
C GLY A 247 -4.20 -19.73 -7.24
N ARG A 248 -5.26 -20.37 -6.79
CA ARG A 248 -6.24 -21.10 -7.63
C ARG A 248 -7.49 -20.24 -7.69
N ILE A 249 -7.79 -19.71 -8.87
CA ILE A 249 -8.88 -18.77 -9.08
C ILE A 249 -9.98 -19.47 -9.88
N ALA A 250 -11.17 -19.62 -9.31
CA ALA A 250 -12.34 -20.08 -10.06
C ALA A 250 -12.98 -18.87 -10.75
N ILE A 251 -13.00 -18.85 -12.08
CA ILE A 251 -13.54 -17.78 -12.90
C ILE A 251 -14.80 -18.29 -13.58
N ILE A 252 -15.94 -17.68 -13.28
CA ILE A 252 -17.27 -18.14 -13.69
C ILE A 252 -17.92 -17.06 -14.54
N GLY A 253 -18.22 -17.38 -15.78
CA GLY A 253 -18.78 -16.41 -16.71
C GLY A 253 -18.89 -16.95 -18.13
N GLY A 254 -19.10 -16.03 -19.05
CA GLY A 254 -19.28 -16.34 -20.46
C GLY A 254 -20.67 -16.83 -20.80
N SER A 255 -21.14 -16.42 -21.96
CA SER A 255 -22.37 -16.89 -22.65
C SER A 255 -22.09 -16.94 -24.15
N ARG A 256 -23.02 -17.46 -24.90
CA ARG A 256 -22.88 -17.57 -26.36
C ARG A 256 -22.50 -16.24 -27.04
N GLU A 257 -23.03 -15.12 -26.51
CA GLU A 257 -22.80 -13.80 -27.07
C GLU A 257 -21.50 -13.16 -26.55
N TYR A 258 -21.00 -13.58 -25.36
CA TYR A 258 -19.89 -12.92 -24.65
C TYR A 258 -18.79 -13.91 -24.26
N THR A 259 -18.12 -14.49 -25.26
CA THR A 259 -17.01 -15.44 -25.04
C THR A 259 -15.71 -14.74 -24.65
N GLY A 260 -15.48 -13.51 -25.13
CA GLY A 260 -14.24 -12.75 -24.91
C GLY A 260 -14.05 -12.25 -23.49
N ALA A 261 -15.12 -11.86 -22.79
CA ALA A 261 -15.05 -11.26 -21.46
C ALA A 261 -14.37 -12.16 -20.43
N ILE A 262 -14.82 -13.41 -20.34
CA ILE A 262 -14.24 -14.38 -19.40
C ILE A 262 -12.82 -14.81 -19.78
N ALA A 263 -12.49 -14.83 -21.08
CA ALA A 263 -11.13 -15.11 -21.56
C ALA A 263 -10.16 -14.00 -21.14
N LEU A 264 -10.54 -12.73 -21.28
CA LEU A 264 -9.77 -11.56 -20.82
C LEU A 264 -9.55 -11.59 -19.31
N THR A 265 -10.59 -11.90 -18.53
CA THR A 265 -10.50 -12.06 -17.07
C THR A 265 -9.47 -13.14 -16.70
N ALA A 266 -9.51 -14.28 -17.36
CA ALA A 266 -8.60 -15.39 -17.07
C ALA A 266 -7.14 -15.08 -17.49
N LEU A 267 -6.94 -14.46 -18.66
CA LEU A 267 -5.61 -14.02 -19.11
C LEU A 267 -5.04 -12.95 -18.18
N ALA A 268 -5.83 -11.96 -17.78
CA ALA A 268 -5.41 -10.94 -16.84
C ALA A 268 -5.02 -11.54 -15.49
N SER A 269 -5.79 -12.49 -14.97
CA SER A 269 -5.44 -13.21 -13.73
C SER A 269 -4.12 -13.97 -13.86
N LEU A 270 -3.88 -14.65 -14.98
CA LEU A 270 -2.66 -15.41 -15.23
C LEU A 270 -1.43 -14.50 -15.27
N VAL A 271 -1.45 -13.42 -16.05
CA VAL A 271 -0.30 -12.50 -16.20
C VAL A 271 -0.05 -11.66 -14.94
N THR A 272 -1.07 -11.49 -14.10
CA THR A 272 -0.95 -10.89 -12.77
C THR A 272 -0.22 -11.81 -11.79
N GLY A 273 -0.11 -13.10 -12.14
CA GLY A 273 0.70 -14.07 -11.42
C GLY A 273 -0.08 -15.13 -10.63
N ALA A 274 -1.37 -15.33 -10.92
CA ALA A 274 -2.09 -16.51 -10.43
C ALA A 274 -1.51 -17.79 -11.08
N ASP A 275 -1.38 -18.85 -10.29
CA ASP A 275 -0.85 -20.13 -10.82
C ASP A 275 -1.89 -20.90 -11.64
N LEU A 276 -3.15 -20.85 -11.23
CA LEU A 276 -4.22 -21.65 -11.77
C LEU A 276 -5.53 -20.85 -11.86
N PRO A 277 -5.67 -19.93 -12.82
CA PRO A 277 -6.98 -19.45 -13.24
C PRO A 277 -7.70 -20.58 -13.98
N ILE A 278 -8.87 -20.99 -13.47
CA ILE A 278 -9.71 -22.06 -14.03
C ILE A 278 -11.05 -21.45 -14.41
N VAL A 279 -11.36 -21.50 -15.68
CA VAL A 279 -12.60 -20.97 -16.24
C VAL A 279 -13.70 -22.06 -16.15
N TYR A 280 -14.87 -21.67 -15.70
CA TYR A 280 -16.11 -22.45 -15.75
C TYR A 280 -17.11 -21.72 -16.64
N ALA A 281 -17.40 -22.28 -17.81
CA ALA A 281 -18.22 -21.62 -18.81
C ALA A 281 -19.05 -22.67 -19.60
N PRO A 282 -20.15 -22.26 -20.25
CA PRO A 282 -20.91 -23.12 -21.16
C PRO A 282 -19.98 -23.81 -22.16
N HIS A 283 -20.42 -24.99 -22.65
CA HIS A 283 -19.56 -25.89 -23.44
C HIS A 283 -18.91 -25.22 -24.66
N GLU A 284 -19.66 -24.45 -25.45
CA GLU A 284 -19.14 -23.74 -26.62
C GLU A 284 -18.09 -22.69 -26.23
N VAL A 285 -18.37 -21.89 -25.20
CA VAL A 285 -17.45 -20.87 -24.68
C VAL A 285 -16.14 -21.50 -24.19
N ALA A 286 -16.24 -22.60 -23.44
CA ALA A 286 -15.07 -23.31 -22.97
C ALA A 286 -14.21 -23.88 -24.12
N HIS A 287 -14.88 -24.36 -25.19
CA HIS A 287 -14.21 -24.82 -26.41
C HIS A 287 -13.47 -23.67 -27.12
N ASP A 288 -14.14 -22.54 -27.30
CA ASP A 288 -13.56 -21.38 -27.95
C ASP A 288 -12.32 -20.87 -27.20
N ILE A 289 -12.38 -20.79 -25.86
CA ILE A 289 -11.23 -20.39 -25.04
C ILE A 289 -10.05 -21.35 -25.24
N ARG A 290 -10.31 -22.67 -25.25
CA ARG A 290 -9.25 -23.68 -25.47
C ARG A 290 -8.65 -23.59 -26.86
N SER A 291 -9.43 -23.21 -27.87
CA SER A 291 -8.94 -23.04 -29.23
C SER A 291 -8.07 -21.81 -29.43
N GLN A 292 -8.31 -20.74 -28.66
CA GLN A 292 -7.56 -19.48 -28.74
C GLN A 292 -6.24 -19.50 -28.03
N THR A 293 -6.11 -20.24 -26.92
CA THR A 293 -4.88 -20.23 -26.11
C THR A 293 -4.68 -21.53 -25.31
N PRO A 294 -3.46 -22.10 -25.36
CA PRO A 294 -3.08 -23.23 -24.51
C PRO A 294 -2.83 -22.83 -23.05
N ASN A 295 -2.82 -21.53 -22.73
CA ASN A 295 -2.45 -21.03 -21.41
C ASN A 295 -3.58 -21.16 -20.37
N LEU A 296 -4.82 -21.32 -20.81
CA LEU A 296 -5.99 -21.34 -19.93
C LEU A 296 -6.58 -22.73 -19.78
N ILE A 297 -7.04 -23.03 -18.58
CA ILE A 297 -7.83 -24.21 -18.25
C ILE A 297 -9.28 -23.81 -18.25
N ALA A 298 -10.09 -24.40 -19.14
CA ALA A 298 -11.53 -24.18 -19.18
C ALA A 298 -12.28 -25.48 -18.93
N VAL A 299 -13.21 -25.47 -17.99
CA VAL A 299 -14.10 -26.58 -17.64
C VAL A 299 -15.45 -26.34 -18.31
N PRO A 300 -15.86 -27.19 -19.27
CA PRO A 300 -17.13 -27.03 -19.94
C PRO A 300 -18.27 -27.37 -18.99
N LEU A 301 -19.29 -26.53 -19.01
CA LEU A 301 -20.61 -26.79 -18.39
C LEU A 301 -21.59 -27.25 -19.47
N GLU A 302 -22.44 -28.19 -19.15
CA GLU A 302 -23.48 -28.65 -20.09
C GLU A 302 -24.50 -27.53 -20.32
N GLY A 303 -24.97 -27.38 -21.57
CA GLY A 303 -25.94 -26.34 -21.95
C GLY A 303 -25.31 -25.06 -22.48
N GLU A 304 -26.16 -24.10 -22.86
CA GLU A 304 -25.80 -22.84 -23.51
C GLU A 304 -25.53 -21.71 -22.51
N VAL A 305 -26.06 -21.81 -21.29
CA VAL A 305 -25.94 -20.83 -20.22
C VAL A 305 -25.61 -21.50 -18.90
N LEU A 306 -25.06 -20.72 -17.97
CA LEU A 306 -24.95 -21.15 -16.59
C LEU A 306 -26.34 -21.27 -15.96
N SER A 307 -26.65 -22.43 -15.36
CA SER A 307 -27.96 -22.72 -14.78
C SER A 307 -27.83 -23.52 -13.48
N ARG A 308 -28.95 -23.68 -12.78
CA ARG A 308 -29.04 -24.54 -11.60
C ARG A 308 -28.64 -25.99 -11.89
N ASP A 309 -28.94 -26.48 -13.10
CA ASP A 309 -28.75 -27.89 -13.47
C ASP A 309 -27.27 -28.20 -13.76
N ASN A 310 -26.47 -27.20 -14.19
CA ASN A 310 -25.06 -27.36 -14.53
C ASN A 310 -24.09 -26.72 -13.54
N VAL A 311 -24.55 -26.17 -12.41
CA VAL A 311 -23.73 -25.52 -11.39
C VAL A 311 -22.82 -26.48 -10.60
N GLY A 312 -23.09 -27.79 -10.63
CA GLY A 312 -22.38 -28.80 -9.85
C GLY A 312 -20.84 -28.77 -9.99
N PRO A 313 -20.28 -28.77 -11.23
CA PRO A 313 -18.84 -28.65 -11.43
C PRO A 313 -18.26 -27.34 -10.86
N VAL A 314 -19.01 -26.23 -10.92
CA VAL A 314 -18.63 -24.93 -10.37
C VAL A 314 -18.49 -25.03 -8.85
N LEU A 315 -19.46 -25.61 -8.15
CA LEU A 315 -19.43 -25.77 -6.69
C LEU A 315 -18.22 -26.59 -6.23
N LYS A 316 -17.90 -27.69 -6.92
CA LYS A 316 -16.68 -28.48 -6.67
C LYS A 316 -15.41 -27.68 -6.92
N GLY A 317 -15.43 -26.79 -7.92
CA GLY A 317 -14.32 -25.88 -8.22
C GLY A 317 -14.09 -24.87 -7.11
N ILE A 318 -15.16 -24.27 -6.59
CA ILE A 318 -15.13 -23.27 -5.49
C ILE A 318 -14.52 -23.86 -4.22
N GLU A 319 -14.84 -25.12 -3.88
CA GLU A 319 -14.25 -25.78 -2.71
C GLU A 319 -12.71 -25.76 -2.74
N ARG A 320 -12.12 -25.93 -3.93
CA ARG A 320 -10.67 -26.01 -4.18
C ARG A 320 -10.02 -24.65 -4.46
N ALA A 321 -10.82 -23.66 -4.81
CA ALA A 321 -10.35 -22.33 -5.16
C ALA A 321 -9.95 -21.52 -3.91
N ASN A 322 -8.98 -20.63 -4.07
CA ASN A 322 -8.64 -19.62 -3.08
C ASN A 322 -9.57 -18.39 -3.23
N VAL A 323 -9.88 -18.03 -4.48
CA VAL A 323 -10.73 -16.88 -4.84
C VAL A 323 -11.69 -17.29 -5.93
N VAL A 324 -12.87 -16.69 -5.93
CA VAL A 324 -13.89 -16.82 -6.95
C VAL A 324 -14.05 -15.49 -7.67
N ALA A 325 -14.09 -15.48 -8.99
CA ALA A 325 -14.51 -14.34 -9.80
C ALA A 325 -15.77 -14.74 -10.60
N ILE A 326 -16.81 -13.93 -10.52
CA ILE A 326 -18.09 -14.25 -11.16
C ILE A 326 -18.71 -13.01 -11.80
N GLY A 327 -19.23 -13.16 -13.01
CA GLY A 327 -20.03 -12.11 -13.66
C GLY A 327 -19.70 -11.81 -15.11
N PRO A 328 -18.42 -11.78 -15.53
CA PRO A 328 -18.05 -11.39 -16.90
C PRO A 328 -18.79 -12.20 -17.95
N GLY A 329 -19.66 -11.54 -18.71
CA GLY A 329 -20.38 -12.10 -19.85
C GLY A 329 -21.38 -13.22 -19.54
N LEU A 330 -21.92 -13.29 -18.32
CA LEU A 330 -22.85 -14.35 -17.91
C LEU A 330 -24.22 -14.32 -18.62
N GLY A 331 -24.71 -13.13 -18.96
CA GLY A 331 -26.10 -12.91 -19.30
C GLY A 331 -27.02 -12.77 -18.08
N LEU A 332 -28.31 -12.47 -18.34
CA LEU A 332 -29.29 -12.17 -17.29
C LEU A 332 -30.54 -13.08 -17.40
N GLU A 333 -30.40 -14.23 -18.00
CA GLU A 333 -31.44 -15.23 -18.02
C GLU A 333 -31.81 -15.62 -16.59
N ARG A 334 -33.09 -15.92 -16.38
CA ARG A 334 -33.58 -16.25 -15.02
C ARG A 334 -32.80 -17.39 -14.39
N GLU A 335 -32.51 -18.43 -15.18
CA GLU A 335 -31.76 -19.61 -14.73
C GLU A 335 -30.32 -19.24 -14.31
N THR A 336 -29.68 -18.34 -15.06
CA THR A 336 -28.34 -17.82 -14.78
C THR A 336 -28.33 -17.01 -13.48
N MET A 337 -29.30 -16.12 -13.28
CA MET A 337 -29.42 -15.37 -12.03
C MET A 337 -29.60 -16.30 -10.82
N GLU A 338 -30.44 -17.34 -10.93
CA GLU A 338 -30.62 -18.34 -9.86
C GLU A 338 -29.32 -19.09 -9.57
N ALA A 339 -28.52 -19.44 -10.58
CA ALA A 339 -27.22 -20.08 -10.41
C ALA A 339 -26.20 -19.13 -9.72
N VAL A 340 -26.21 -17.84 -10.08
CA VAL A 340 -25.39 -16.82 -9.40
C VAL A 340 -25.67 -16.78 -7.89
N TYR A 341 -26.95 -16.82 -7.49
CA TYR A 341 -27.30 -16.81 -6.05
C TYR A 341 -26.80 -18.07 -5.34
N ILE A 342 -26.93 -19.25 -5.95
CA ILE A 342 -26.44 -20.53 -5.41
C ILE A 342 -24.92 -20.46 -5.20
N ILE A 343 -24.19 -19.94 -6.21
CA ILE A 343 -22.73 -19.82 -6.18
C ILE A 343 -22.28 -18.86 -5.09
N LEU A 344 -22.88 -17.67 -5.00
CA LEU A 344 -22.53 -16.67 -3.98
C LEU A 344 -22.83 -17.17 -2.57
N GLU A 345 -23.94 -17.86 -2.38
CA GLU A 345 -24.29 -18.49 -1.11
C GLU A 345 -23.28 -19.57 -0.71
N ALA A 346 -22.89 -20.44 -1.64
CA ALA A 346 -21.90 -21.49 -1.43
C ALA A 346 -20.52 -20.89 -1.11
N ALA A 347 -20.08 -19.89 -1.89
CA ALA A 347 -18.81 -19.20 -1.65
C ALA A 347 -18.80 -18.50 -0.26
N GLY A 348 -19.91 -17.87 0.11
CA GLY A 348 -20.08 -17.24 1.43
C GLY A 348 -20.03 -18.25 2.58
N LYS A 349 -20.68 -19.40 2.47
CA LYS A 349 -20.65 -20.50 3.46
C LYS A 349 -19.24 -21.06 3.65
N LEU A 350 -18.45 -21.10 2.56
CA LEU A 350 -17.06 -21.57 2.57
C LEU A 350 -16.05 -20.48 2.95
N GLY A 351 -16.50 -19.25 3.26
CA GLY A 351 -15.62 -18.13 3.59
C GLY A 351 -14.69 -17.72 2.45
N LYS A 352 -15.08 -17.96 1.18
CA LYS A 352 -14.26 -17.62 0.02
C LYS A 352 -14.26 -16.11 -0.23
N ARG A 353 -13.13 -15.59 -0.67
CA ARG A 353 -13.04 -14.24 -1.25
C ARG A 353 -13.63 -14.25 -2.64
N VAL A 354 -14.44 -13.24 -2.98
CA VAL A 354 -15.18 -13.23 -4.25
C VAL A 354 -15.03 -11.87 -4.93
N VAL A 355 -14.73 -11.86 -6.22
CA VAL A 355 -14.94 -10.71 -7.12
C VAL A 355 -16.29 -10.88 -7.80
N ILE A 356 -17.13 -9.87 -7.70
CA ILE A 356 -18.46 -9.81 -8.31
C ILE A 356 -18.46 -8.65 -9.31
N ASP A 357 -18.64 -8.94 -10.59
CA ASP A 357 -18.60 -7.94 -11.67
C ASP A 357 -19.79 -8.09 -12.62
N ALA A 358 -20.04 -7.09 -13.41
CA ALA A 358 -20.93 -7.08 -14.55
C ALA A 358 -22.32 -7.73 -14.25
N ASP A 359 -22.69 -8.78 -14.99
CA ASP A 359 -24.02 -9.39 -14.91
C ASP A 359 -24.32 -10.02 -13.54
N ALA A 360 -23.29 -10.42 -12.76
CA ALA A 360 -23.51 -10.89 -11.40
C ALA A 360 -23.94 -9.75 -10.46
N ILE A 361 -23.44 -8.51 -10.65
CA ILE A 361 -23.90 -7.33 -9.92
C ILE A 361 -25.37 -7.04 -10.25
N LYS A 362 -25.71 -7.04 -11.54
CA LYS A 362 -27.08 -6.81 -12.02
C LYS A 362 -28.04 -7.89 -11.50
N ALA A 363 -27.62 -9.17 -11.48
CA ALA A 363 -28.42 -10.26 -10.93
C ALA A 363 -28.75 -10.03 -9.45
N ILE A 364 -27.78 -9.61 -8.63
CA ILE A 364 -28.00 -9.27 -7.21
C ILE A 364 -29.01 -8.13 -7.07
N GLY A 365 -28.86 -7.07 -7.88
CA GLY A 365 -29.74 -5.90 -7.87
C GLY A 365 -31.18 -6.25 -8.28
N ALA A 366 -31.35 -6.93 -9.42
CA ALA A 366 -32.65 -7.36 -9.93
C ALA A 366 -33.39 -8.29 -8.96
N GLY A 367 -32.66 -9.20 -8.32
CA GLY A 367 -33.22 -10.11 -7.33
C GLY A 367 -33.34 -9.51 -5.92
N LYS A 368 -32.90 -8.30 -5.70
CA LYS A 368 -32.82 -7.64 -4.36
C LYS A 368 -32.09 -8.52 -3.33
N ARG A 369 -30.98 -9.15 -3.74
CA ARG A 369 -30.24 -10.15 -2.96
C ARG A 369 -28.99 -9.57 -2.28
N LEU A 370 -29.00 -8.31 -1.83
CA LEU A 370 -27.89 -7.69 -1.08
C LEU A 370 -27.46 -8.50 0.15
N ASN A 371 -28.39 -9.29 0.71
CA ASN A 371 -28.09 -10.19 1.82
C ASN A 371 -27.11 -11.34 1.47
N LEU A 372 -26.74 -11.52 0.21
CA LEU A 372 -25.69 -12.46 -0.21
C LEU A 372 -24.28 -11.87 -0.05
N LEU A 373 -24.18 -10.55 0.03
CA LEU A 373 -22.89 -9.87 0.20
C LEU A 373 -22.31 -10.14 1.59
N ARG A 374 -20.99 -10.32 1.66
CA ARG A 374 -20.26 -10.65 2.91
C ARG A 374 -18.88 -10.03 2.92
N GLN A 375 -18.28 -9.99 4.09
CA GLN A 375 -16.88 -9.66 4.24
C GLN A 375 -15.99 -10.56 3.34
N GLY A 376 -15.03 -9.95 2.67
CA GLY A 376 -14.15 -10.62 1.70
C GLY A 376 -14.67 -10.63 0.27
N MET A 377 -15.86 -10.09 0.01
CA MET A 377 -16.40 -9.88 -1.35
C MET A 377 -16.07 -8.46 -1.83
N VAL A 378 -15.72 -8.34 -3.10
CA VAL A 378 -15.43 -7.06 -3.76
C VAL A 378 -16.31 -6.96 -5.01
N LEU A 379 -17.05 -5.87 -5.11
CA LEU A 379 -17.88 -5.55 -6.26
C LEU A 379 -17.19 -4.49 -7.11
N THR A 380 -17.31 -4.59 -8.44
CA THR A 380 -16.66 -3.66 -9.40
C THR A 380 -17.66 -2.96 -10.32
N PRO A 381 -18.72 -2.30 -9.78
CA PRO A 381 -19.73 -1.65 -10.60
C PRO A 381 -19.21 -0.42 -11.33
N HIS A 382 -19.74 -0.13 -12.52
CA HIS A 382 -19.84 1.24 -13.02
C HIS A 382 -21.07 1.95 -12.44
N ALA A 383 -21.23 3.25 -12.68
CA ALA A 383 -22.32 4.04 -12.08
C ALA A 383 -23.72 3.46 -12.34
N GLY A 384 -23.97 2.94 -13.56
CA GLY A 384 -25.26 2.31 -13.91
C GLY A 384 -25.52 1.03 -13.12
N GLU A 385 -24.51 0.15 -13.00
CA GLU A 385 -24.59 -1.11 -12.23
C GLU A 385 -24.77 -0.82 -10.74
N LEU A 386 -24.08 0.18 -10.20
CA LEU A 386 -24.26 0.55 -8.80
C LEU A 386 -25.67 1.06 -8.53
N ARG A 387 -26.22 1.91 -9.43
CA ARG A 387 -27.62 2.35 -9.33
C ARG A 387 -28.61 1.19 -9.32
N GLU A 388 -28.43 0.20 -10.22
CA GLU A 388 -29.27 -1.00 -10.24
C GLU A 388 -29.14 -1.82 -8.96
N LEU A 389 -27.94 -1.90 -8.40
CA LEU A 389 -27.66 -2.67 -7.19
C LEU A 389 -28.30 -2.07 -5.93
N ILE A 390 -28.14 -0.75 -5.73
CA ILE A 390 -28.54 -0.09 -4.47
C ILE A 390 -29.79 0.80 -4.61
N GLY A 391 -30.29 1.01 -5.83
CA GLY A 391 -31.49 1.82 -6.09
C GLY A 391 -31.28 3.33 -5.95
N VAL A 392 -30.02 3.81 -5.91
CA VAL A 392 -29.69 5.25 -5.72
C VAL A 392 -28.79 5.72 -6.86
N GLU A 393 -29.08 6.90 -7.42
CA GLU A 393 -28.25 7.52 -8.45
C GLU A 393 -26.88 7.94 -7.89
N VAL A 394 -25.83 7.69 -8.68
CA VAL A 394 -24.48 8.13 -8.36
C VAL A 394 -24.40 9.65 -8.60
N PRO A 395 -24.08 10.48 -7.58
CA PRO A 395 -24.10 11.92 -7.73
C PRO A 395 -22.98 12.43 -8.66
N LYS A 396 -23.23 13.51 -9.36
CA LYS A 396 -22.19 14.30 -10.05
C LYS A 396 -21.47 15.15 -9.00
N ALA A 397 -20.35 14.67 -8.49
CA ALA A 397 -19.61 15.24 -7.39
C ALA A 397 -18.11 15.23 -7.67
N THR A 398 -17.33 15.94 -6.86
CA THR A 398 -15.86 15.82 -6.88
C THR A 398 -15.44 14.42 -6.41
N PRO A 399 -14.24 13.94 -6.77
CA PRO A 399 -13.77 12.63 -6.31
C PRO A 399 -13.82 12.44 -4.78
N LEU A 400 -13.52 13.48 -4.01
CA LEU A 400 -13.59 13.45 -2.55
C LEU A 400 -15.02 13.31 -2.03
N GLU A 401 -15.94 14.09 -2.55
CA GLU A 401 -17.37 14.00 -2.20
C GLU A 401 -17.95 12.65 -2.61
N LEU A 402 -17.56 12.16 -3.80
CA LEU A 402 -17.98 10.85 -4.28
C LEU A 402 -17.44 9.72 -3.38
N GLY A 403 -16.19 9.86 -2.89
CA GLY A 403 -15.60 8.93 -1.93
C GLY A 403 -16.37 8.88 -0.61
N GLN A 404 -16.72 10.03 -0.07
CA GLN A 404 -17.54 10.15 1.16
C GLN A 404 -18.93 9.55 0.95
N TRP A 405 -19.60 9.92 -0.15
CA TRP A 405 -20.92 9.39 -0.50
C TRP A 405 -20.89 7.87 -0.66
N LEU A 406 -19.91 7.32 -1.41
CA LEU A 406 -19.81 5.88 -1.61
C LEU A 406 -19.58 5.15 -0.29
N THR A 407 -18.73 5.70 0.59
CA THR A 407 -18.47 5.13 1.92
C THR A 407 -19.77 5.03 2.74
N GLU A 408 -20.60 6.06 2.72
CA GLU A 408 -21.90 6.07 3.37
C GLU A 408 -22.84 4.99 2.78
N GLN A 409 -22.92 4.88 1.44
CA GLN A 409 -23.77 3.88 0.79
C GLN A 409 -23.30 2.45 1.14
N VAL A 410 -21.99 2.18 1.01
CA VAL A 410 -21.41 0.85 1.30
C VAL A 410 -21.66 0.44 2.75
N SER A 411 -21.50 1.36 3.70
CA SER A 411 -21.76 1.06 5.11
C SER A 411 -23.23 0.67 5.38
N ARG A 412 -24.16 1.24 4.61
CA ARG A 412 -25.62 0.98 4.77
C ARG A 412 -26.07 -0.33 4.14
N CYS A 413 -25.53 -0.71 2.97
CA CYS A 413 -26.12 -1.77 2.17
C CYS A 413 -25.25 -3.00 1.91
N CYS A 414 -23.93 -2.90 2.08
CA CYS A 414 -23.03 -3.90 1.52
C CYS A 414 -22.32 -4.79 2.57
N GLN A 415 -22.74 -4.77 3.81
CA GLN A 415 -22.38 -5.72 4.90
C GLN A 415 -20.88 -6.06 5.01
N GLY A 416 -20.01 -5.05 4.92
CA GLY A 416 -18.55 -5.24 5.02
C GLY A 416 -17.89 -5.71 3.73
N SER A 417 -18.61 -5.75 2.61
CA SER A 417 -18.01 -5.91 1.28
C SER A 417 -17.30 -4.62 0.86
N VAL A 418 -16.39 -4.74 -0.10
CA VAL A 418 -15.72 -3.61 -0.74
C VAL A 418 -16.42 -3.29 -2.05
N VAL A 419 -16.58 -2.01 -2.36
CA VAL A 419 -17.05 -1.54 -3.67
C VAL A 419 -15.95 -0.72 -4.34
N LEU A 420 -15.57 -1.13 -5.55
CA LEU A 420 -14.72 -0.39 -6.47
C LEU A 420 -15.63 0.19 -7.56
N LEU A 421 -16.06 1.43 -7.38
CA LEU A 421 -16.86 2.18 -8.36
C LEU A 421 -15.96 2.64 -9.50
N LYS A 422 -16.16 2.06 -10.70
CA LYS A 422 -15.40 2.39 -11.91
C LYS A 422 -15.81 3.75 -12.47
N GLY A 423 -14.82 4.56 -12.86
CA GLY A 423 -15.04 5.89 -13.45
C GLY A 423 -13.78 6.47 -14.09
N ASN A 424 -13.80 7.76 -14.41
CA ASN A 424 -12.57 8.48 -14.80
C ASN A 424 -11.61 8.68 -13.61
N VAL A 425 -12.11 8.58 -12.42
CA VAL A 425 -11.40 8.32 -11.16
C VAL A 425 -12.17 7.20 -10.50
N ASP A 426 -11.52 6.06 -10.27
CA ASP A 426 -12.16 4.99 -9.55
C ASP A 426 -12.22 5.33 -8.06
N VAL A 427 -13.32 4.95 -7.42
CA VAL A 427 -13.50 5.14 -5.98
C VAL A 427 -13.65 3.79 -5.31
N ILE A 428 -12.77 3.49 -4.38
CA ILE A 428 -12.76 2.23 -3.63
C ILE A 428 -13.22 2.52 -2.20
N SER A 429 -14.22 1.79 -1.69
CA SER A 429 -14.66 1.93 -0.29
C SER A 429 -15.07 0.60 0.33
N ASP A 430 -14.77 0.44 1.63
CA ASP A 430 -15.21 -0.67 2.49
C ASP A 430 -16.34 -0.27 3.47
N GLY A 431 -16.87 0.94 3.30
CA GLY A 431 -17.90 1.50 4.19
C GLY A 431 -17.36 2.22 5.43
N SER A 432 -16.04 2.19 5.67
CA SER A 432 -15.40 2.93 6.76
C SER A 432 -14.37 3.95 6.25
N ARG A 433 -13.76 3.69 5.12
CA ARG A 433 -12.72 4.49 4.45
C ARG A 433 -12.86 4.40 2.94
N PHE A 434 -12.16 5.28 2.23
CA PHE A 434 -12.06 5.22 0.78
C PHE A 434 -10.67 5.59 0.27
N LYS A 435 -10.35 5.10 -0.93
CA LYS A 435 -9.21 5.52 -1.76
C LYS A 435 -9.67 5.87 -3.17
N LEU A 436 -8.86 6.67 -3.85
CA LEU A 436 -9.10 7.15 -5.21
C LEU A 436 -8.00 6.63 -6.13
N ASN A 437 -8.36 5.94 -7.20
CA ASN A 437 -7.40 5.58 -8.23
C ASN A 437 -7.47 6.59 -9.37
N MET A 438 -6.34 7.20 -9.68
CA MET A 438 -6.20 8.23 -10.71
C MET A 438 -5.44 7.74 -11.95
N THR A 439 -5.00 6.47 -11.97
CA THR A 439 -4.36 5.85 -13.14
C THR A 439 -5.41 5.43 -14.16
N GLY A 440 -4.98 5.29 -15.40
CA GLY A 440 -5.86 5.01 -16.53
C GLY A 440 -6.07 6.24 -17.42
N ASN A 441 -6.53 6.00 -18.63
CA ASN A 441 -6.66 7.03 -19.66
C ASN A 441 -7.90 6.78 -20.53
N PRO A 442 -8.34 7.77 -21.35
CA PRO A 442 -9.52 7.65 -22.18
C PRO A 442 -9.51 6.46 -23.16
N GLY A 443 -8.35 5.95 -23.58
CA GLY A 443 -8.25 4.76 -24.41
C GLY A 443 -8.80 3.50 -23.75
N MET A 444 -8.90 3.49 -22.41
CA MET A 444 -9.46 2.37 -21.65
C MET A 444 -11.00 2.33 -21.64
N THR A 445 -11.70 3.25 -22.31
CA THR A 445 -13.16 3.23 -22.42
C THR A 445 -13.69 2.17 -23.37
N VAL A 446 -12.81 1.37 -23.98
CA VAL A 446 -13.16 0.22 -24.82
C VAL A 446 -13.70 -0.95 -23.97
N GLY A 447 -14.64 -1.72 -24.56
CA GLY A 447 -15.21 -2.91 -23.90
C GLY A 447 -14.13 -3.95 -23.59
N GLY A 448 -14.20 -4.58 -22.41
CA GLY A 448 -13.27 -5.62 -21.96
C GLY A 448 -12.23 -5.17 -20.95
N THR A 449 -11.97 -3.89 -20.76
CA THR A 449 -11.02 -3.39 -19.74
C THR A 449 -11.52 -3.64 -18.31
N GLY A 450 -12.84 -3.65 -18.08
CA GLY A 450 -13.47 -4.09 -16.83
C GLY A 450 -13.18 -5.57 -16.53
N ASP A 451 -13.23 -6.43 -17.56
CA ASP A 451 -12.91 -7.85 -17.43
C ASP A 451 -11.43 -8.06 -17.06
N VAL A 452 -10.53 -7.23 -17.60
CA VAL A 452 -9.12 -7.22 -17.21
C VAL A 452 -8.97 -6.85 -15.73
N LEU A 453 -9.64 -5.80 -15.27
CA LEU A 453 -9.65 -5.39 -13.86
C LEU A 453 -10.13 -6.54 -12.95
N THR A 454 -11.20 -7.25 -13.35
CA THR A 454 -11.75 -8.38 -12.61
C THR A 454 -10.71 -9.50 -12.45
N GLY A 455 -9.95 -9.81 -13.50
CA GLY A 455 -8.87 -10.80 -13.45
C GLY A 455 -7.70 -10.40 -12.57
N VAL A 456 -7.28 -9.14 -12.66
CA VAL A 456 -6.24 -8.57 -11.78
C VAL A 456 -6.70 -8.62 -10.32
N LEU A 457 -7.92 -8.15 -10.03
CA LEU A 457 -8.48 -8.13 -8.68
C LEU A 457 -8.61 -9.53 -8.08
N ALA A 458 -9.04 -10.51 -8.85
CA ALA A 458 -9.13 -11.90 -8.37
C ALA A 458 -7.77 -12.43 -7.90
N THR A 459 -6.69 -12.09 -8.60
CA THR A 459 -5.33 -12.45 -8.20
C THR A 459 -4.88 -11.65 -6.96
N MET A 460 -5.17 -10.35 -6.91
CA MET A 460 -4.84 -9.50 -5.76
C MET A 460 -5.55 -9.96 -4.48
N LEU A 461 -6.81 -10.38 -4.56
CA LEU A 461 -7.54 -10.93 -3.42
C LEU A 461 -6.89 -12.18 -2.81
N HIS A 462 -6.11 -12.94 -3.57
CA HIS A 462 -5.30 -14.03 -2.99
C HIS A 462 -4.03 -13.52 -2.34
N ARG A 463 -3.39 -12.49 -2.90
CA ARG A 463 -2.05 -12.04 -2.55
C ARG A 463 -2.00 -10.94 -1.49
N VAL A 464 -3.11 -10.28 -1.22
CA VAL A 464 -3.25 -9.19 -0.26
C VAL A 464 -4.29 -9.59 0.79
N ASN A 465 -3.95 -9.41 2.06
CA ASN A 465 -4.84 -9.86 3.14
C ASN A 465 -6.12 -9.03 3.23
N ASP A 466 -6.01 -7.72 3.06
CA ASP A 466 -7.14 -6.80 3.13
C ASP A 466 -7.81 -6.66 1.74
N PRO A 467 -9.09 -7.01 1.58
CA PRO A 467 -9.82 -6.86 0.33
C PRO A 467 -9.90 -5.43 -0.19
N PHE A 468 -9.89 -4.43 0.70
CA PHE A 468 -9.87 -3.03 0.34
C PHE A 468 -8.54 -2.64 -0.35
N GLU A 469 -7.41 -3.03 0.24
CA GLU A 469 -6.10 -2.80 -0.36
C GLU A 469 -5.92 -3.63 -1.65
N ALA A 470 -6.47 -4.84 -1.70
CA ALA A 470 -6.47 -5.65 -2.93
C ALA A 470 -7.19 -4.95 -4.09
N ALA A 471 -8.36 -4.33 -3.80
CA ALA A 471 -9.14 -3.58 -4.79
C ALA A 471 -8.40 -2.31 -5.24
N ALA A 472 -7.82 -1.57 -4.32
CA ALA A 472 -7.02 -0.39 -4.61
C ALA A 472 -5.83 -0.72 -5.52
N ILE A 473 -5.06 -1.74 -5.19
CA ILE A 473 -3.92 -2.21 -5.98
C ILE A 473 -4.37 -2.69 -7.37
N ALA A 474 -5.49 -3.41 -7.46
CA ALA A 474 -5.99 -3.89 -8.74
C ALA A 474 -6.37 -2.72 -9.68
N ALA A 475 -7.06 -1.70 -9.17
CA ALA A 475 -7.37 -0.49 -9.93
C ALA A 475 -6.09 0.21 -10.41
N PHE A 476 -5.12 0.40 -9.52
CA PHE A 476 -3.83 1.02 -9.85
C PHE A 476 -3.06 0.24 -10.92
N VAL A 477 -2.92 -1.07 -10.76
CA VAL A 477 -2.17 -1.92 -11.70
C VAL A 477 -2.83 -1.95 -13.07
N THR A 478 -4.16 -2.05 -13.13
CA THR A 478 -4.90 -2.07 -14.39
C THR A 478 -4.82 -0.72 -15.09
N GLY A 479 -5.02 0.37 -14.37
CA GLY A 479 -4.91 1.72 -14.91
C GLY A 479 -3.49 2.05 -15.39
N ALA A 480 -2.47 1.75 -14.58
CA ALA A 480 -1.07 1.94 -14.96
C ALA A 480 -0.66 1.09 -16.17
N ALA A 481 -1.18 -0.13 -16.31
CA ALA A 481 -0.98 -0.96 -17.50
C ALA A 481 -1.60 -0.31 -18.76
N GLY A 482 -2.80 0.25 -18.61
CA GLY A 482 -3.44 1.04 -19.67
C GLY A 482 -2.64 2.29 -20.05
N ASP A 483 -2.07 2.99 -19.09
CA ASP A 483 -1.22 4.16 -19.32
C ASP A 483 0.06 3.79 -20.06
N LEU A 484 0.71 2.67 -19.69
CA LEU A 484 1.88 2.15 -20.40
C LEU A 484 1.54 1.73 -21.84
N ALA A 485 0.36 1.15 -22.07
CA ALA A 485 -0.09 0.83 -23.41
C ALA A 485 -0.34 2.10 -24.24
N ALA A 486 -1.00 3.10 -23.65
CA ALA A 486 -1.30 4.36 -24.32
C ALA A 486 -0.03 5.19 -24.65
N LEU A 487 1.03 5.09 -23.85
CA LEU A 487 2.32 5.71 -24.15
C LEU A 487 2.95 5.18 -25.45
N GLU A 488 2.69 3.91 -25.79
CA GLU A 488 3.24 3.29 -27.00
C GLU A 488 2.29 3.40 -28.20
N LEU A 489 0.98 3.26 -27.99
CA LEU A 489 -0.02 3.09 -29.05
C LEU A 489 -1.01 4.27 -29.17
N GLY A 490 -0.85 5.31 -28.34
CA GLY A 490 -1.87 6.35 -28.20
C GLY A 490 -3.14 5.79 -27.56
N TYR A 491 -4.30 6.41 -27.82
CA TYR A 491 -5.58 5.96 -27.24
C TYR A 491 -6.27 4.84 -28.06
N HIS A 492 -5.58 4.26 -29.03
CA HIS A 492 -6.07 3.12 -29.83
C HIS A 492 -5.63 1.78 -29.23
N ILE A 493 -5.80 1.65 -27.92
CA ILE A 493 -5.44 0.44 -27.16
C ILE A 493 -6.63 -0.53 -27.10
N THR A 494 -6.32 -1.82 -27.03
CA THR A 494 -7.27 -2.90 -26.78
C THR A 494 -7.10 -3.45 -25.36
N PRO A 495 -8.08 -4.22 -24.82
CA PRO A 495 -7.91 -4.90 -23.54
C PRO A 495 -6.69 -5.83 -23.50
N LEU A 496 -6.33 -6.48 -24.61
CA LEU A 496 -5.13 -7.32 -24.70
C LEU A 496 -3.82 -6.50 -24.56
N ASP A 497 -3.79 -5.27 -25.05
CA ASP A 497 -2.65 -4.39 -24.85
C ASP A 497 -2.49 -4.07 -23.36
N VAL A 498 -3.59 -3.83 -22.65
CA VAL A 498 -3.57 -3.63 -21.19
C VAL A 498 -3.05 -4.90 -20.49
N VAL A 499 -3.58 -6.08 -20.82
CA VAL A 499 -3.13 -7.39 -20.27
C VAL A 499 -1.62 -7.55 -20.46
N ASN A 500 -1.10 -7.27 -21.65
CA ASN A 500 0.32 -7.40 -21.97
C ASN A 500 1.23 -6.45 -21.19
N LYS A 501 0.71 -5.32 -20.68
CA LYS A 501 1.49 -4.36 -19.88
C LYS A 501 1.47 -4.64 -18.37
N ILE A 502 0.56 -5.46 -17.87
CA ILE A 502 0.48 -5.79 -16.44
C ILE A 502 1.83 -6.27 -15.86
N PRO A 503 2.56 -7.23 -16.49
CA PRO A 503 3.86 -7.66 -15.96
C PRO A 503 4.89 -6.53 -15.91
N LYS A 504 4.81 -5.58 -16.84
CA LYS A 504 5.71 -4.42 -16.88
C LYS A 504 5.48 -3.49 -15.69
N VAL A 505 4.22 -3.26 -15.29
CA VAL A 505 3.88 -2.48 -14.09
C VAL A 505 4.62 -3.05 -12.87
N PHE A 506 4.49 -4.36 -12.61
CA PHE A 506 5.18 -5.00 -11.49
C PHE A 506 6.71 -4.90 -11.57
N SER A 507 7.29 -5.02 -12.78
CA SER A 507 8.74 -4.94 -12.94
C SER A 507 9.29 -3.54 -12.67
N ILE A 508 8.56 -2.50 -13.09
CA ILE A 508 8.93 -1.10 -12.86
C ILE A 508 8.97 -0.83 -11.35
N PHE A 509 7.90 -1.15 -10.64
CA PHE A 509 7.80 -0.85 -9.21
C PHE A 509 8.71 -1.69 -8.32
N LYS A 510 9.16 -2.86 -8.80
CA LYS A 510 10.12 -3.70 -8.08
C LYS A 510 11.55 -3.14 -8.15
N ASN A 511 11.93 -2.55 -9.27
CA ASN A 511 13.33 -2.32 -9.62
C ASN A 511 13.78 -0.85 -9.58
N SER A 512 12.87 0.14 -9.49
CA SER A 512 13.32 1.53 -9.55
C SER A 512 12.34 2.54 -8.95
N LYS A 513 12.85 3.29 -7.98
CA LYS A 513 12.20 4.50 -7.46
C LYS A 513 12.15 5.64 -8.50
N GLU A 514 12.99 5.61 -9.55
CA GLU A 514 13.15 6.69 -10.52
C GLU A 514 12.31 6.56 -11.78
N VAL A 515 12.17 5.35 -12.34
CA VAL A 515 11.37 5.11 -13.55
C VAL A 515 9.89 5.39 -13.35
N VAL A 516 9.42 5.26 -12.10
CA VAL A 516 8.05 5.60 -11.70
C VAL A 516 7.73 7.08 -11.92
N LYS A 517 8.71 7.97 -11.75
CA LYS A 517 8.50 9.42 -11.85
C LYS A 517 8.10 9.88 -13.26
N GLU A 518 8.67 9.30 -14.32
CA GLU A 518 8.42 9.78 -15.68
C GLU A 518 7.19 9.14 -16.35
N ALA A 519 6.98 7.84 -16.19
CA ALA A 519 5.93 7.12 -16.90
C ALA A 519 4.52 7.38 -16.34
N ILE A 520 4.38 7.63 -15.04
CA ILE A 520 3.09 7.70 -14.35
C ILE A 520 2.70 9.15 -13.96
N HIS A 521 3.67 10.06 -13.85
CA HIS A 521 3.37 11.48 -13.61
C HIS A 521 2.74 12.20 -14.80
N LYS A 522 2.95 11.71 -16.01
CA LYS A 522 2.41 12.36 -17.21
C LYS A 522 0.88 12.34 -17.26
N PRO A 523 0.20 11.20 -17.02
CA PRO A 523 -1.26 11.15 -16.91
C PRO A 523 -1.82 12.01 -15.79
N LEU A 524 -1.19 12.02 -14.61
CA LEU A 524 -1.62 12.86 -13.51
C LEU A 524 -1.48 14.36 -13.84
N ARG A 525 -0.39 14.77 -14.48
CA ARG A 525 -0.19 16.15 -14.96
C ARG A 525 -1.24 16.53 -16.00
N GLU A 526 -1.50 15.68 -16.98
CA GLU A 526 -2.53 15.90 -17.99
C GLU A 526 -3.92 15.99 -17.36
N TYR A 527 -4.24 15.15 -16.40
CA TYR A 527 -5.49 15.21 -15.66
C TYR A 527 -5.63 16.51 -14.88
N LEU A 528 -4.61 16.94 -14.15
CA LEU A 528 -4.59 18.20 -13.40
C LEU A 528 -4.64 19.42 -14.32
N SER A 529 -3.94 19.37 -15.47
CA SER A 529 -3.96 20.42 -16.51
C SER A 529 -5.34 20.55 -17.15
N ARG A 530 -5.98 19.44 -17.53
CA ARG A 530 -7.35 19.43 -18.10
C ARG A 530 -8.41 19.98 -17.15
N ARG A 531 -8.16 19.96 -15.84
CA ARG A 531 -9.04 20.57 -14.81
C ARG A 531 -8.67 21.99 -14.43
N GLY A 532 -7.69 22.60 -15.09
CA GLY A 532 -7.22 23.95 -14.74
C GLY A 532 -6.55 24.02 -13.36
N LEU A 533 -6.14 22.88 -12.80
CA LEU A 533 -5.46 22.78 -11.51
C LEU A 533 -3.93 22.88 -11.62
N LEU A 534 -3.41 22.83 -12.84
CA LEU A 534 -2.03 23.20 -13.18
C LEU A 534 -2.11 24.30 -14.23
N ASN A 535 -1.69 25.50 -13.88
CA ASN A 535 -1.31 26.51 -14.87
C ASN A 535 -0.03 26.03 -15.56
N GLY A 536 -0.07 25.93 -16.91
CA GLY A 536 0.90 25.32 -17.79
C GLY A 536 2.36 25.70 -17.62
#